data_9ec6a7679eeea2b324de46e21cf0e847
#
_entry.id   9ec6a7679eeea2b324de46e21cf0e847
#
_cell.length_a   1.000
_cell.length_b   1.000
_cell.length_c   1.000
_cell.angle_alpha   90.00
_cell.angle_beta   90.00
_cell.angle_gamma   90.00
#
_symmetry.space_group_name_H-M   'P 1'
#
loop_
_entity.id
_entity.type
_entity.pdbx_description
1 polymer ?
#
loop_
_entity_poly.entity_id
_entity_poly.type
_entity_poly.pdbx_seq_one_letter_code
_entity_poly.pdbx_strand_id
1 'polypeptide(L)'
;MRSRGKLLLIGVTAVGLFGCGSGAASSGGTGGSATGGTTAGSAGAMAGAGGSAEGGRGGGNGARGGAGGAVGRGGNAGGATGGGGGSTGTGGGGGPSAGCGKTTSLQSGRASIDVSGTAREYILALPSGYDANHPYRLIFGFHWSGGVANDVASGQIIGGPYYGLQSRSAGSAIFVAPEGLNKGWANSGGGDISFVKAMLAYFEANLCIDQSRIFSTGFSYGGMMSDEIGTEMGDVFRAIAPMSDACYSGGCKATNNHPIAVWMAHGDNDTTVPLADGMTALNKFLTKNGCGTETTPVNPSPCVQYQGCMTGYPVTWCKFSGGHMPWSPAPDAVWTFFSQF
;
A
#
# COMPACT_ATOMS: atom_id res chain seq x y z
N MET A 1 4.43 -30.84 -57.36
CA MET A 1 2.99 -30.63 -57.10
C MET A 1 2.83 -29.38 -56.25
N ARG A 2 2.30 -28.32 -56.85
CA ARG A 2 2.08 -27.01 -56.24
C ARG A 2 0.67 -26.96 -55.67
N SER A 3 0.50 -26.70 -54.35
CA SER A 3 -0.79 -26.40 -53.78
C SER A 3 -0.81 -24.94 -53.27
N ARG A 4 -1.79 -24.20 -53.82
CA ARG A 4 -2.03 -22.78 -53.60
C ARG A 4 -2.88 -22.61 -52.32
N GLY A 5 -2.39 -21.88 -51.34
CA GLY A 5 -3.16 -21.42 -50.19
C GLY A 5 -3.97 -20.17 -50.56
N LYS A 6 -5.26 -20.18 -50.27
CA LYS A 6 -6.18 -19.05 -50.44
C LYS A 6 -6.05 -18.07 -49.27
N LEU A 7 -5.80 -16.81 -49.63
CA LEU A 7 -5.86 -15.65 -48.76
C LEU A 7 -7.34 -15.23 -48.62
N LEU A 8 -7.85 -15.22 -47.39
CA LEU A 8 -9.19 -14.72 -47.10
C LEU A 8 -9.06 -13.28 -46.55
N LEU A 9 -9.47 -12.33 -47.39
CA LEU A 9 -9.65 -10.93 -47.00
C LEU A 9 -10.98 -10.80 -46.24
N ILE A 10 -10.96 -10.34 -44.99
CA ILE A 10 -12.17 -9.91 -44.27
C ILE A 10 -12.14 -8.39 -44.23
N GLY A 11 -13.14 -7.82 -44.89
CA GLY A 11 -13.34 -6.38 -45.04
C GLY A 11 -13.77 -5.71 -43.73
N VAL A 12 -13.20 -4.54 -43.49
CA VAL A 12 -13.60 -3.60 -42.46
C VAL A 12 -14.71 -2.71 -43.03
N THR A 13 -15.89 -2.78 -42.44
CA THR A 13 -17.00 -1.85 -42.76
C THR A 13 -16.96 -0.69 -41.78
N ALA A 14 -16.72 0.51 -42.28
CA ALA A 14 -16.88 1.78 -41.60
C ALA A 14 -18.36 2.21 -41.63
N VAL A 15 -18.91 2.60 -40.51
CA VAL A 15 -20.18 3.34 -40.36
C VAL A 15 -19.83 4.52 -39.45
N GLY A 16 -19.77 5.77 -39.90
CA GLY A 16 -20.87 6.57 -40.41
C GLY A 16 -21.10 7.67 -39.36
N LEU A 17 -20.49 8.85 -39.57
CA LEU A 17 -20.75 10.11 -38.82
C LEU A 17 -22.23 10.53 -39.02
N PHE A 18 -22.84 11.00 -37.94
CA PHE A 18 -23.93 11.97 -37.97
C PHE A 18 -23.52 13.19 -37.16
N GLY A 19 -23.50 14.19 -37.65
CA GLY A 19 -23.67 15.50 -38.16
C GLY A 19 -24.50 16.38 -37.23
N CYS A 20 -23.95 17.56 -37.00
CA CYS A 20 -24.42 18.75 -36.25
C CYS A 20 -25.81 19.20 -36.67
N GLY A 21 -26.56 19.73 -35.68
CA GLY A 21 -27.70 20.61 -35.85
C GLY A 21 -27.60 21.81 -34.90
N SER A 22 -27.13 22.91 -35.44
CA SER A 22 -27.18 24.22 -34.82
C SER A 22 -28.61 24.81 -34.92
N GLY A 23 -29.12 25.38 -33.84
CA GLY A 23 -30.36 26.16 -33.81
C GLY A 23 -30.21 27.29 -32.81
N ALA A 24 -29.94 28.50 -33.32
CA ALA A 24 -30.02 29.72 -32.58
C ALA A 24 -31.43 30.29 -32.73
N ALA A 25 -32.05 30.83 -31.65
CA ALA A 25 -33.07 31.84 -31.71
C ALA A 25 -33.06 32.67 -30.43
N SER A 26 -32.98 33.93 -30.66
CA SER A 26 -32.98 35.11 -29.78
C SER A 26 -34.39 35.54 -29.34
N SER A 27 -34.42 36.25 -28.23
CA SER A 27 -35.24 37.44 -27.84
C SER A 27 -35.68 37.27 -26.39
N GLY A 28 -35.43 38.16 -25.43
CA GLY A 28 -35.61 39.60 -25.41
C GLY A 28 -36.56 39.88 -24.26
N GLY A 29 -36.19 40.84 -23.36
CA GLY A 29 -37.19 41.43 -22.44
C GLY A 29 -36.70 41.59 -21.00
N THR A 30 -36.11 42.74 -20.72
CA THR A 30 -36.49 43.80 -19.75
C THR A 30 -36.67 43.38 -18.28
N GLY A 31 -35.80 43.79 -17.36
CA GLY A 31 -36.00 45.01 -16.59
C GLY A 31 -36.52 44.77 -15.17
N GLY A 32 -35.75 45.15 -14.15
CA GLY A 32 -36.23 45.25 -12.78
C GLY A 32 -35.13 45.50 -11.77
N SER A 33 -34.83 46.77 -11.53
CA SER A 33 -34.00 47.23 -10.41
C SER A 33 -34.80 47.19 -9.09
N ALA A 34 -34.14 46.81 -7.98
CA ALA A 34 -34.38 47.34 -6.63
C ALA A 34 -33.28 46.85 -5.70
N THR A 35 -32.38 47.72 -5.36
CA THR A 35 -32.10 48.41 -4.09
C THR A 35 -32.16 47.61 -2.79
N GLY A 36 -31.00 47.48 -2.14
CA GLY A 36 -30.79 48.00 -0.80
C GLY A 36 -30.86 46.97 0.33
N GLY A 37 -29.82 46.90 1.12
CA GLY A 37 -29.88 46.31 2.44
C GLY A 37 -28.53 45.90 3.01
N THR A 38 -27.75 46.91 3.43
CA THR A 38 -26.61 46.77 4.35
C THR A 38 -27.08 46.48 5.75
N THR A 39 -26.56 45.46 6.42
CA THR A 39 -26.40 45.50 7.87
C THR A 39 -25.14 44.74 8.28
N ALA A 40 -24.24 45.47 8.86
CA ALA A 40 -23.10 45.02 9.64
C ALA A 40 -23.56 44.59 11.04
N GLY A 41 -22.88 43.61 11.61
CA GLY A 41 -23.01 43.17 13.01
C GLY A 41 -21.87 42.26 13.33
N SER A 42 -20.83 42.77 13.81
CA SER A 42 -20.36 42.95 15.19
C SER A 42 -19.73 41.67 15.77
N ALA A 43 -18.47 41.82 16.09
CA ALA A 43 -17.54 40.98 16.85
C ALA A 43 -18.10 40.62 18.23
N GLY A 44 -17.75 39.41 18.66
CA GLY A 44 -17.86 38.97 20.02
C GLY A 44 -16.60 38.22 20.44
N ALA A 45 -15.64 38.96 20.96
CA ALA A 45 -14.51 38.40 21.71
C ALA A 45 -14.98 38.10 23.14
N MET A 46 -14.69 36.92 23.64
CA MET A 46 -14.72 36.64 25.07
C MET A 46 -13.43 36.00 25.46
N ALA A 47 -12.63 36.74 26.21
CA ALA A 47 -11.52 36.34 27.04
C ALA A 47 -12.02 35.89 28.40
N GLY A 48 -11.39 34.89 29.00
CA GLY A 48 -11.51 34.51 30.40
C GLY A 48 -10.39 33.54 30.69
N ALA A 49 -9.27 33.96 31.21
CA ALA A 49 -8.78 34.16 32.54
C ALA A 49 -9.02 32.93 33.45
N GLY A 50 -7.96 32.14 33.73
CA GLY A 50 -7.17 32.28 34.92
C GLY A 50 -7.54 31.23 35.97
N GLY A 51 -6.60 30.41 36.39
CA GLY A 51 -6.73 29.53 37.54
C GLY A 51 -5.47 28.73 37.82
N SER A 52 -4.51 29.36 38.43
CA SER A 52 -3.35 28.70 39.06
C SER A 52 -3.78 28.12 40.41
N ALA A 53 -3.30 26.93 40.77
CA ALA A 53 -3.18 26.51 42.15
C ALA A 53 -2.00 25.55 42.31
N GLU A 54 -1.11 25.99 43.12
CA GLU A 54 0.10 25.32 43.64
C GLU A 54 -0.24 24.19 44.64
N GLY A 55 0.73 23.28 44.81
CA GLY A 55 1.07 22.83 46.13
C GLY A 55 0.95 21.36 46.43
N GLY A 56 2.07 20.72 46.75
CA GLY A 56 2.06 19.43 47.46
C GLY A 56 3.39 18.67 47.39
N ARG A 57 4.36 19.09 48.21
CA ARG A 57 5.60 18.34 48.54
C ARG A 57 5.31 17.22 49.52
N GLY A 58 6.03 16.13 49.40
CA GLY A 58 6.25 15.11 50.45
C GLY A 58 6.91 13.91 49.78
N GLY A 59 8.11 13.52 49.99
CA GLY A 59 8.98 13.42 51.14
C GLY A 59 8.87 12.03 51.77
N GLY A 60 9.84 11.12 51.50
CA GLY A 60 9.86 9.84 52.18
C GLY A 60 10.98 8.89 51.66
N ASN A 61 12.11 8.96 52.35
CA ASN A 61 13.25 8.04 52.29
C ASN A 61 12.89 6.64 52.77
N GLY A 62 13.55 5.62 52.25
CA GLY A 62 13.58 4.28 52.84
C GLY A 62 14.60 3.37 52.17
N ALA A 63 15.73 3.21 52.81
CA ALA A 63 16.90 2.50 52.35
C ALA A 63 16.95 1.02 52.82
N ARG A 64 17.84 0.28 52.16
CA ARG A 64 18.57 -0.97 52.55
C ARG A 64 17.74 -2.25 52.57
N GLY A 65 18.21 -3.35 52.06
CA GLY A 65 19.49 -4.00 51.97
C GLY A 65 19.20 -5.48 51.93
N GLY A 66 20.09 -6.28 51.41
CA GLY A 66 20.02 -7.73 51.60
C GLY A 66 20.72 -8.50 50.45
N ALA A 67 21.97 -8.83 50.72
CA ALA A 67 22.82 -9.70 49.95
C ALA A 67 22.61 -11.18 50.33
N GLY A 68 23.02 -12.07 49.41
CA GLY A 68 23.25 -13.51 49.66
C GLY A 68 22.62 -14.30 48.53
N GLY A 69 23.26 -15.13 47.77
CA GLY A 69 24.42 -15.94 47.95
C GLY A 69 24.24 -17.22 47.17
N ALA A 70 25.21 -17.49 46.36
CA ALA A 70 25.88 -18.75 46.13
C ALA A 70 25.26 -19.88 45.22
N VAL A 71 25.97 -20.07 44.14
CA VAL A 71 26.55 -21.27 43.52
C VAL A 71 25.68 -22.53 43.30
N GLY A 72 25.57 -22.94 42.05
CA GLY A 72 25.29 -24.30 41.65
C GLY A 72 25.92 -24.58 40.28
N ARG A 73 27.02 -25.31 40.27
CA ARG A 73 27.74 -25.83 39.08
C ARG A 73 27.05 -27.05 38.51
N GLY A 74 27.24 -27.23 37.17
CA GLY A 74 27.06 -28.46 36.44
C GLY A 74 26.53 -28.14 35.05
N GLY A 75 27.22 -28.13 33.96
CA GLY A 75 28.13 -29.07 33.34
C GLY A 75 27.36 -30.02 32.43
N ASN A 76 27.29 -29.78 31.15
CA ASN A 76 27.96 -30.55 30.14
C ASN A 76 27.65 -30.13 28.68
N ALA A 77 28.61 -30.31 27.82
CA ALA A 77 28.75 -29.93 26.45
C ALA A 77 27.84 -30.70 25.48
N GLY A 78 27.52 -30.01 24.37
CA GLY A 78 26.99 -30.58 23.15
C GLY A 78 27.04 -29.52 22.05
N GLY A 79 28.15 -29.44 21.34
CA GLY A 79 28.34 -28.55 20.22
C GLY A 79 27.55 -28.96 18.99
N ALA A 80 26.94 -27.97 18.32
CA ALA A 80 26.62 -28.02 16.91
C ALA A 80 26.86 -26.64 16.34
N THR A 81 27.93 -26.52 15.59
CA THR A 81 28.28 -25.39 14.76
C THR A 81 27.31 -25.28 13.59
N GLY A 82 26.43 -24.32 13.62
CA GLY A 82 25.62 -23.88 12.49
C GLY A 82 25.81 -22.39 12.30
N GLY A 83 26.52 -21.99 11.25
CA GLY A 83 26.72 -20.61 10.90
C GLY A 83 25.39 -19.90 10.58
N GLY A 84 24.95 -19.02 11.46
CA GLY A 84 23.82 -18.14 11.27
C GLY A 84 24.31 -16.82 10.70
N GLY A 85 24.07 -16.58 9.43
CA GLY A 85 24.13 -15.25 8.85
C GLY A 85 23.09 -14.38 9.53
N GLY A 86 23.54 -13.31 10.18
CA GLY A 86 22.67 -12.36 10.85
C GLY A 86 21.78 -11.62 9.85
N SER A 87 20.49 -11.93 9.86
CA SER A 87 19.45 -11.10 9.27
C SER A 87 18.97 -10.13 10.33
N THR A 88 19.46 -8.88 10.30
CA THR A 88 18.95 -7.80 11.14
C THR A 88 17.90 -7.02 10.37
N GLY A 89 16.66 -7.30 10.60
CA GLY A 89 15.52 -6.56 10.06
C GLY A 89 14.23 -7.33 10.19
N THR A 90 13.70 -7.45 11.39
CA THR A 90 12.43 -8.14 11.65
C THR A 90 11.25 -7.21 11.44
N GLY A 91 10.83 -7.11 10.17
CA GLY A 91 9.47 -6.74 9.87
C GLY A 91 8.75 -8.02 9.45
N GLY A 92 7.71 -8.41 10.16
CA GLY A 92 7.02 -9.68 10.00
C GLY A 92 7.70 -10.83 10.76
N GLY A 93 6.96 -11.78 11.28
CA GLY A 93 7.49 -12.98 11.93
C GLY A 93 8.36 -13.74 10.93
N GLY A 94 9.70 -13.64 11.08
CA GLY A 94 10.63 -14.15 10.09
C GLY A 94 10.53 -15.68 9.96
N GLY A 95 10.23 -16.19 8.77
CA GLY A 95 10.27 -17.60 8.44
C GLY A 95 9.11 -18.06 7.57
N PRO A 96 9.11 -19.36 7.24
CA PRO A 96 8.01 -19.97 6.51
C PRO A 96 6.72 -19.97 7.33
N SER A 97 5.59 -19.68 6.66
CA SER A 97 4.26 -19.72 7.26
C SER A 97 3.84 -21.14 7.65
N ALA A 98 2.81 -21.22 8.50
CA ALA A 98 2.26 -22.49 8.98
C ALA A 98 1.71 -23.40 7.86
N GLY A 99 1.43 -22.87 6.69
CA GLY A 99 0.99 -23.59 5.49
C GLY A 99 2.09 -24.34 4.76
N CYS A 100 3.37 -24.02 5.04
CA CYS A 100 4.49 -24.72 4.43
C CYS A 100 4.49 -26.23 4.76
N GLY A 101 4.77 -27.05 3.77
CA GLY A 101 4.75 -28.51 3.86
C GLY A 101 3.34 -29.12 3.87
N LYS A 102 2.27 -28.32 3.77
CA LYS A 102 0.89 -28.80 3.76
C LYS A 102 0.30 -28.82 2.36
N THR A 103 -0.46 -29.86 2.05
CA THR A 103 -1.31 -29.82 0.86
C THR A 103 -2.35 -28.74 0.99
N THR A 104 -2.47 -27.88 -0.01
CA THR A 104 -3.48 -26.85 -0.07
C THR A 104 -4.61 -27.22 -1.03
N SER A 105 -5.83 -26.85 -0.68
CA SER A 105 -6.99 -26.88 -1.59
C SER A 105 -7.18 -25.55 -2.33
N LEU A 106 -6.38 -24.54 -2.02
CA LEU A 106 -6.49 -23.23 -2.67
C LEU A 106 -6.06 -23.32 -4.13
N GLN A 107 -6.85 -22.66 -4.98
CA GLN A 107 -6.61 -22.59 -6.41
C GLN A 107 -6.55 -21.11 -6.84
N SER A 108 -5.83 -20.86 -7.94
CA SER A 108 -5.90 -19.54 -8.59
C SER A 108 -7.32 -19.25 -9.05
N GLY A 109 -7.78 -18.02 -8.84
CA GLY A 109 -9.11 -17.56 -9.24
C GLY A 109 -9.80 -16.73 -8.17
N ARG A 110 -11.06 -16.40 -8.44
CA ARG A 110 -11.93 -15.63 -7.53
C ARG A 110 -12.42 -16.53 -6.39
N ALA A 111 -12.33 -16.00 -5.19
CA ALA A 111 -12.82 -16.64 -3.98
C ALA A 111 -13.32 -15.60 -2.98
N SER A 112 -13.89 -16.02 -1.87
CA SER A 112 -14.32 -15.15 -0.79
C SER A 112 -13.88 -15.67 0.56
N ILE A 113 -13.80 -14.76 1.53
CA ILE A 113 -13.54 -15.05 2.93
C ILE A 113 -14.54 -14.26 3.78
N ASP A 114 -15.01 -14.84 4.86
CA ASP A 114 -15.85 -14.13 5.83
C ASP A 114 -15.00 -13.20 6.69
N VAL A 115 -15.45 -11.96 6.80
CA VAL A 115 -14.83 -10.95 7.67
C VAL A 115 -15.93 -10.40 8.58
N SER A 116 -16.00 -10.91 9.79
CA SER A 116 -16.99 -10.49 10.80
C SER A 116 -18.44 -10.57 10.29
N GLY A 117 -18.81 -11.68 9.62
CA GLY A 117 -20.14 -11.91 9.08
C GLY A 117 -20.39 -11.29 7.71
N THR A 118 -19.39 -10.70 7.08
CA THR A 118 -19.47 -10.14 5.72
C THR A 118 -18.55 -10.92 4.79
N ALA A 119 -19.10 -11.52 3.74
CA ALA A 119 -18.30 -12.16 2.70
C ALA A 119 -17.55 -11.07 1.87
N ARG A 120 -16.21 -11.15 1.85
CA ARG A 120 -15.34 -10.27 1.07
C ARG A 120 -14.63 -11.09 0.00
N GLU A 121 -14.64 -10.61 -1.23
CA GLU A 121 -14.06 -11.31 -2.37
C GLU A 121 -12.61 -10.89 -2.63
N TYR A 122 -11.85 -11.81 -3.22
CA TYR A 122 -10.49 -11.57 -3.73
C TYR A 122 -10.22 -12.46 -4.95
N ILE A 123 -9.17 -12.13 -5.70
CA ILE A 123 -8.61 -13.01 -6.73
C ILE A 123 -7.21 -13.42 -6.30
N LEU A 124 -6.99 -14.73 -6.18
CA LEU A 124 -5.70 -15.34 -5.87
C LEU A 124 -5.00 -15.77 -7.16
N ALA A 125 -3.70 -15.56 -7.26
CA ALA A 125 -2.88 -16.13 -8.32
C ALA A 125 -1.68 -16.85 -7.70
N LEU A 126 -1.70 -18.16 -7.75
CA LEU A 126 -0.58 -19.03 -7.41
C LEU A 126 0.37 -19.13 -8.62
N PRO A 127 1.69 -19.25 -8.40
CA PRO A 127 2.61 -19.53 -9.48
C PRO A 127 2.29 -20.89 -10.14
N SER A 128 2.56 -20.99 -11.43
CA SER A 128 2.49 -22.28 -12.12
C SER A 128 3.48 -23.25 -11.47
N GLY A 129 3.01 -24.42 -11.08
CA GLY A 129 3.85 -25.39 -10.35
C GLY A 129 4.11 -24.99 -8.90
N TYR A 130 3.14 -24.33 -8.23
CA TYR A 130 3.23 -24.02 -6.80
C TYR A 130 3.73 -25.23 -5.99
N ASP A 131 4.80 -25.02 -5.21
CA ASP A 131 5.37 -26.03 -4.31
C ASP A 131 5.13 -25.62 -2.85
N ALA A 132 4.42 -26.47 -2.11
CA ALA A 132 4.12 -26.21 -0.70
C ALA A 132 5.37 -26.22 0.22
N ASN A 133 6.52 -26.66 -0.27
CA ASN A 133 7.78 -26.63 0.49
C ASN A 133 8.67 -25.43 0.17
N HIS A 134 8.26 -24.59 -0.81
CA HIS A 134 8.99 -23.40 -1.20
C HIS A 134 8.30 -22.15 -0.65
N PRO A 135 8.94 -21.39 0.27
CA PRO A 135 8.33 -20.16 0.80
C PRO A 135 8.30 -19.03 -0.26
N TYR A 136 7.10 -18.62 -0.66
CA TYR A 136 6.88 -17.58 -1.68
C TYR A 136 6.72 -16.20 -1.06
N ARG A 137 7.10 -15.16 -1.83
CA ARG A 137 6.64 -13.80 -1.57
C ARG A 137 5.12 -13.73 -1.69
N LEU A 138 4.47 -12.88 -0.87
CA LEU A 138 3.03 -12.60 -0.98
C LEU A 138 2.86 -11.11 -1.35
N ILE A 139 2.18 -10.83 -2.47
CA ILE A 139 2.01 -9.47 -2.97
C ILE A 139 0.53 -9.14 -3.13
N PHE A 140 0.07 -8.11 -2.42
CA PHE A 140 -1.27 -7.55 -2.55
C PHE A 140 -1.28 -6.41 -3.56
N GLY A 141 -2.22 -6.47 -4.52
CA GLY A 141 -2.49 -5.40 -5.47
C GLY A 141 -3.89 -4.83 -5.27
N PHE A 142 -3.99 -3.54 -4.95
CA PHE A 142 -5.26 -2.87 -4.65
C PHE A 142 -5.73 -2.02 -5.83
N HIS A 143 -6.99 -2.17 -6.26
CA HIS A 143 -7.57 -1.43 -7.37
C HIS A 143 -7.85 0.04 -7.02
N TRP A 144 -7.94 0.92 -8.02
CA TRP A 144 -8.31 2.33 -7.91
C TRP A 144 -9.81 2.54 -7.66
N SER A 145 -10.22 3.76 -7.43
CA SER A 145 -11.64 4.11 -7.26
C SER A 145 -12.46 3.77 -8.52
N GLY A 146 -13.53 3.01 -8.35
CA GLY A 146 -14.35 2.52 -9.45
C GLY A 146 -13.83 1.27 -10.15
N GLY A 147 -12.57 0.86 -9.90
CA GLY A 147 -12.00 -0.40 -10.35
C GLY A 147 -12.50 -1.60 -9.53
N VAL A 148 -12.08 -2.79 -9.93
CA VAL A 148 -12.40 -4.06 -9.27
C VAL A 148 -11.17 -4.97 -9.22
N ALA A 149 -11.21 -6.00 -8.39
CA ALA A 149 -10.11 -6.98 -8.28
C ALA A 149 -9.68 -7.57 -9.63
N ASN A 150 -10.64 -7.79 -10.55
CA ASN A 150 -10.34 -8.33 -11.87
C ASN A 150 -9.47 -7.40 -12.73
N ASP A 151 -9.62 -6.09 -12.59
CA ASP A 151 -8.82 -5.13 -13.35
C ASP A 151 -7.35 -5.21 -12.96
N VAL A 152 -7.06 -5.44 -11.69
CA VAL A 152 -5.70 -5.67 -11.18
C VAL A 152 -5.18 -7.04 -11.60
N ALA A 153 -5.97 -8.09 -11.41
CA ALA A 153 -5.56 -9.46 -11.71
C ALA A 153 -5.34 -9.71 -13.21
N SER A 154 -6.11 -9.05 -14.09
CA SER A 154 -5.98 -9.14 -15.54
C SER A 154 -5.01 -8.12 -16.15
N GLY A 155 -4.64 -7.07 -15.41
CA GLY A 155 -3.70 -6.06 -15.84
C GLY A 155 -4.26 -5.05 -16.84
N GLN A 156 -5.51 -4.64 -16.69
CA GLN A 156 -6.21 -3.78 -17.65
C GLN A 156 -5.61 -2.37 -17.78
N ILE A 157 -4.93 -1.84 -16.80
CA ILE A 157 -4.48 -0.43 -16.84
C ILE A 157 -2.96 -0.27 -16.81
N ILE A 158 -2.20 -1.08 -16.07
CA ILE A 158 -0.78 -0.80 -15.82
C ILE A 158 0.08 -2.02 -16.06
N GLY A 159 0.80 -2.01 -17.18
CA GLY A 159 1.96 -2.89 -17.38
C GLY A 159 1.70 -4.39 -17.33
N GLY A 160 0.44 -4.83 -17.20
CA GLY A 160 0.04 -6.23 -17.09
C GLY A 160 -0.49 -6.62 -15.70
N PRO A 161 -0.81 -7.90 -15.49
CA PRO A 161 -1.38 -8.43 -14.26
C PRO A 161 -0.60 -8.01 -13.00
N TYR A 162 -1.36 -7.62 -11.96
CA TYR A 162 -0.85 -7.14 -10.68
C TYR A 162 0.18 -6.02 -10.85
N TYR A 163 -0.22 -4.98 -11.62
CA TYR A 163 0.64 -3.84 -11.94
C TYR A 163 1.94 -4.25 -12.65
N GLY A 164 1.88 -5.31 -13.49
CA GLY A 164 3.02 -5.85 -14.21
C GLY A 164 4.01 -6.65 -13.37
N LEU A 165 3.75 -6.84 -12.08
CA LEU A 165 4.65 -7.56 -11.17
C LEU A 165 4.60 -9.07 -11.37
N GLN A 166 3.47 -9.62 -11.85
CA GLN A 166 3.32 -11.06 -12.01
C GLN A 166 4.33 -11.63 -13.01
N SER A 167 4.50 -10.99 -14.16
CA SER A 167 5.49 -11.43 -15.17
C SER A 167 6.92 -11.29 -14.67
N ARG A 168 7.20 -10.23 -13.90
CA ARG A 168 8.53 -9.95 -13.35
C ARG A 168 8.93 -10.90 -12.23
N SER A 169 7.95 -11.43 -11.52
CA SER A 169 8.21 -12.41 -10.46
C SER A 169 8.74 -13.74 -10.97
N ALA A 170 8.56 -14.05 -12.25
CA ALA A 170 8.96 -15.33 -12.86
C ALA A 170 8.54 -16.55 -12.01
N GLY A 171 7.35 -16.49 -11.40
CA GLY A 171 6.81 -17.55 -10.55
C GLY A 171 7.34 -17.57 -9.10
N SER A 172 8.08 -16.55 -8.66
CA SER A 172 8.62 -16.48 -7.27
C SER A 172 7.68 -15.82 -6.26
N ALA A 173 6.44 -15.49 -6.67
CA ALA A 173 5.47 -14.80 -5.81
C ALA A 173 4.05 -15.34 -5.98
N ILE A 174 3.28 -15.26 -4.91
CA ILE A 174 1.84 -15.42 -4.85
C ILE A 174 1.23 -14.02 -4.89
N PHE A 175 0.19 -13.82 -5.69
CA PHE A 175 -0.48 -12.54 -5.84
C PHE A 175 -1.93 -12.60 -5.36
N VAL A 176 -2.39 -11.49 -4.78
CA VAL A 176 -3.75 -11.30 -4.31
C VAL A 176 -4.27 -9.96 -4.81
N ALA A 177 -5.43 -9.96 -5.46
CA ALA A 177 -6.19 -8.76 -5.78
C ALA A 177 -7.48 -8.77 -4.96
N PRO A 178 -7.55 -8.03 -3.84
CA PRO A 178 -8.77 -7.91 -3.05
C PRO A 178 -9.82 -7.08 -3.77
N GLU A 179 -11.11 -7.35 -3.47
CA GLU A 179 -12.25 -6.55 -3.94
C GLU A 179 -12.68 -5.56 -2.87
N GLY A 180 -12.59 -4.26 -3.18
CA GLY A 180 -13.02 -3.18 -2.31
C GLY A 180 -14.54 -3.04 -2.27
N LEU A 181 -15.11 -2.74 -1.10
CA LEU A 181 -16.54 -2.45 -0.98
C LEU A 181 -16.89 -1.19 -1.77
N ASN A 182 -17.98 -1.23 -2.52
CA ASN A 182 -18.42 -0.12 -3.37
C ASN A 182 -17.33 0.36 -4.34
N LYS A 183 -16.49 -0.57 -4.82
CA LYS A 183 -15.36 -0.29 -5.71
C LYS A 183 -14.37 0.73 -5.15
N GLY A 184 -14.04 0.62 -3.88
CA GLY A 184 -13.15 1.54 -3.18
C GLY A 184 -12.65 1.02 -1.84
N TRP A 185 -11.85 1.81 -1.16
CA TRP A 185 -11.12 1.46 0.07
C TRP A 185 -11.36 2.51 1.15
N ALA A 186 -12.60 2.69 1.56
CA ALA A 186 -12.95 3.69 2.58
C ALA A 186 -12.40 3.35 3.97
N ASN A 187 -12.02 2.10 4.21
CA ASN A 187 -11.54 1.58 5.48
C ASN A 187 -12.40 1.98 6.69
N SER A 188 -13.71 2.15 6.47
CA SER A 188 -14.64 2.60 7.51
C SER A 188 -14.59 1.65 8.71
N GLY A 189 -14.28 2.21 9.88
CA GLY A 189 -14.13 1.41 11.11
C GLY A 189 -13.00 0.36 11.05
N GLY A 190 -12.00 0.51 10.17
CA GLY A 190 -10.92 -0.44 9.99
C GLY A 190 -11.32 -1.70 9.21
N GLY A 191 -12.45 -1.66 8.47
CA GLY A 191 -13.01 -2.84 7.79
C GLY A 191 -12.12 -3.41 6.70
N ASP A 192 -11.41 -2.57 5.94
CA ASP A 192 -10.51 -3.03 4.87
C ASP A 192 -9.19 -3.58 5.45
N ILE A 193 -8.66 -2.97 6.50
CA ILE A 193 -7.52 -3.52 7.25
C ILE A 193 -7.89 -4.87 7.90
N SER A 194 -9.11 -5.00 8.45
CA SER A 194 -9.59 -6.29 8.99
C SER A 194 -9.69 -7.36 7.90
N PHE A 195 -10.08 -6.97 6.69
CA PHE A 195 -10.10 -7.88 5.54
C PHE A 195 -8.70 -8.33 5.13
N VAL A 196 -7.72 -7.42 5.08
CA VAL A 196 -6.32 -7.78 4.82
C VAL A 196 -5.78 -8.73 5.89
N LYS A 197 -6.04 -8.47 7.17
CA LYS A 197 -5.64 -9.36 8.28
C LYS A 197 -6.27 -10.75 8.16
N ALA A 198 -7.54 -10.84 7.80
CA ALA A 198 -8.22 -12.12 7.61
C ALA A 198 -7.63 -12.91 6.44
N MET A 199 -7.36 -12.25 5.30
CA MET A 199 -6.68 -12.87 4.14
C MET A 199 -5.28 -13.36 4.51
N LEU A 200 -4.48 -12.56 5.22
CA LEU A 200 -3.14 -12.96 5.67
C LEU A 200 -3.21 -14.21 6.52
N ALA A 201 -4.01 -14.22 7.57
CA ALA A 201 -4.16 -15.38 8.45
C ALA A 201 -4.59 -16.63 7.67
N TYR A 202 -5.52 -16.48 6.72
CA TYR A 202 -6.01 -17.56 5.90
C TYR A 202 -4.93 -18.11 4.95
N PHE A 203 -4.20 -17.23 4.27
CA PHE A 203 -3.15 -17.65 3.34
C PHE A 203 -1.95 -18.24 4.08
N GLU A 204 -1.51 -17.66 5.17
CA GLU A 204 -0.41 -18.19 5.99
C GLU A 204 -0.72 -19.59 6.57
N ALA A 205 -1.98 -19.87 6.87
CA ALA A 205 -2.40 -21.20 7.36
C ALA A 205 -2.43 -22.27 6.26
N ASN A 206 -2.59 -21.88 4.97
CA ASN A 206 -2.88 -22.78 3.86
C ASN A 206 -1.85 -22.75 2.72
N LEU A 207 -0.96 -21.76 2.66
CA LEU A 207 0.06 -21.61 1.63
C LEU A 207 1.43 -21.45 2.27
N CYS A 208 2.47 -21.86 1.55
CA CYS A 208 3.85 -21.66 1.97
C CYS A 208 4.30 -20.25 1.59
N ILE A 209 4.27 -19.35 2.57
CA ILE A 209 4.63 -17.93 2.42
C ILE A 209 5.86 -17.65 3.26
N ASP A 210 6.78 -16.87 2.70
CA ASP A 210 7.84 -16.24 3.47
C ASP A 210 7.27 -14.99 4.16
N GLN A 211 7.03 -15.10 5.46
CA GLN A 211 6.44 -14.04 6.26
C GLN A 211 7.30 -12.77 6.36
N SER A 212 8.59 -12.86 6.02
CA SER A 212 9.47 -11.71 5.90
C SER A 212 9.35 -10.98 4.55
N ARG A 213 8.59 -11.53 3.59
CA ARG A 213 8.46 -11.03 2.21
C ARG A 213 7.00 -10.84 1.80
N ILE A 214 6.26 -10.06 2.58
CA ILE A 214 4.87 -9.67 2.32
C ILE A 214 4.87 -8.21 1.86
N PHE A 215 4.23 -7.93 0.73
CA PHE A 215 4.28 -6.64 0.04
C PHE A 215 2.90 -6.14 -0.36
N SER A 216 2.78 -4.82 -0.53
CA SER A 216 1.55 -4.16 -0.97
C SER A 216 1.84 -3.11 -2.02
N THR A 217 0.96 -3.01 -3.02
CA THR A 217 0.98 -1.96 -4.05
C THR A 217 -0.42 -1.60 -4.50
N GLY A 218 -0.57 -0.44 -5.10
CA GLY A 218 -1.82 0.03 -5.67
C GLY A 218 -1.67 1.40 -6.30
N PHE A 219 -2.66 1.79 -7.08
CA PHE A 219 -2.74 3.10 -7.73
C PHE A 219 -3.95 3.88 -7.23
N SER A 220 -3.82 5.21 -7.05
CA SER A 220 -4.92 6.09 -6.61
C SER A 220 -5.51 5.60 -5.29
N TYR A 221 -6.79 5.33 -5.21
CA TYR A 221 -7.43 4.79 -4.00
C TYR A 221 -6.80 3.46 -3.53
N GLY A 222 -6.32 2.62 -4.46
CA GLY A 222 -5.54 1.42 -4.12
C GLY A 222 -4.14 1.76 -3.58
N GLY A 223 -3.55 2.87 -4.03
CA GLY A 223 -2.34 3.45 -3.44
C GLY A 223 -2.57 3.89 -2.01
N MET A 224 -3.70 4.58 -1.75
CA MET A 224 -4.12 4.98 -0.40
C MET A 224 -4.33 3.77 0.52
N MET A 225 -4.88 2.66 0.00
CA MET A 225 -5.00 1.41 0.78
C MET A 225 -3.64 0.79 1.09
N SER A 226 -2.72 0.83 0.13
CA SER A 226 -1.33 0.37 0.36
C SER A 226 -0.60 1.27 1.37
N ASP A 227 -0.82 2.59 1.32
CA ASP A 227 -0.33 3.56 2.31
C ASP A 227 -0.86 3.25 3.72
N GLU A 228 -2.16 2.97 3.84
CA GLU A 228 -2.79 2.60 5.11
C GLU A 228 -2.20 1.32 5.70
N ILE A 229 -1.95 0.31 4.86
CA ILE A 229 -1.23 -0.90 5.27
C ILE A 229 0.14 -0.55 5.83
N GLY A 230 0.89 0.31 5.15
CA GLY A 230 2.19 0.78 5.64
C GLY A 230 2.10 1.56 6.94
N THR A 231 0.97 2.23 7.16
CA THR A 231 0.68 2.99 8.38
C THR A 231 0.38 2.07 9.56
N GLU A 232 -0.48 1.07 9.37
CA GLU A 232 -1.03 0.25 10.44
C GLU A 232 -0.37 -1.12 10.61
N MET A 233 0.28 -1.66 9.56
CA MET A 233 0.76 -3.04 9.52
C MET A 233 2.26 -3.12 9.13
N GLY A 234 3.06 -2.10 9.49
CA GLY A 234 4.49 -2.07 9.22
C GLY A 234 5.29 -3.20 9.92
N ASP A 235 4.71 -3.81 10.94
CA ASP A 235 5.23 -5.01 11.62
C ASP A 235 4.98 -6.31 10.86
N VAL A 236 4.08 -6.30 9.87
CA VAL A 236 3.70 -7.47 9.05
C VAL A 236 4.20 -7.32 7.61
N PHE A 237 3.98 -6.16 7.00
CA PHE A 237 4.42 -5.91 5.64
C PHE A 237 5.87 -5.45 5.59
N ARG A 238 6.66 -6.08 4.73
CA ARG A 238 8.08 -5.75 4.56
C ARG A 238 8.29 -4.46 3.79
N ALA A 239 7.46 -4.22 2.77
CA ALA A 239 7.51 -3.01 1.97
C ALA A 239 6.17 -2.71 1.30
N ILE A 240 5.96 -1.44 0.97
CA ILE A 240 4.82 -0.95 0.20
C ILE A 240 5.28 -0.15 -1.02
N ALA A 241 4.44 -0.14 -2.06
CA ALA A 241 4.68 0.64 -3.27
C ALA A 241 3.41 1.37 -3.75
N PRO A 242 2.93 2.39 -3.01
CA PRO A 242 1.78 3.20 -3.42
C PRO A 242 2.11 4.13 -4.59
N MET A 243 1.15 4.31 -5.50
CA MET A 243 1.26 5.20 -6.66
C MET A 243 0.11 6.21 -6.69
N SER A 244 0.43 7.51 -6.90
CA SER A 244 -0.53 8.63 -6.91
C SER A 244 -1.50 8.57 -5.73
N ASP A 245 -0.95 8.40 -4.55
CA ASP A 245 -1.66 8.20 -3.30
C ASP A 245 -1.76 9.47 -2.46
N ALA A 246 -2.52 9.40 -1.41
CA ALA A 246 -2.64 10.37 -0.32
C ALA A 246 -2.92 9.64 0.98
N CYS A 247 -2.75 10.33 2.10
CA CYS A 247 -3.23 9.81 3.36
C CYS A 247 -4.76 9.65 3.36
N TYR A 248 -5.26 8.61 3.98
CA TYR A 248 -6.69 8.44 4.20
C TYR A 248 -7.32 9.58 4.99
N SER A 249 -8.64 9.74 4.88
CA SER A 249 -9.41 10.79 5.57
C SER A 249 -9.30 10.78 7.10
N GLY A 250 -8.76 9.74 7.70
CA GLY A 250 -8.35 9.67 9.10
C GLY A 250 -7.08 10.47 9.44
N GLY A 251 -6.41 10.99 8.42
CA GLY A 251 -5.18 11.77 8.53
C GLY A 251 -3.91 10.92 8.46
N CYS A 252 -2.79 11.61 8.22
CA CYS A 252 -1.46 11.00 8.11
C CYS A 252 -0.83 10.62 9.46
N LYS A 253 -1.61 10.11 10.38
CA LYS A 253 -1.08 9.67 11.69
C LYS A 253 -0.76 8.20 11.63
N ALA A 254 0.53 7.86 11.80
CA ALA A 254 0.93 6.48 12.01
C ALA A 254 0.32 5.96 13.33
N THR A 255 -0.41 4.86 13.26
CA THR A 255 -1.01 4.21 14.43
C THR A 255 -0.07 3.21 15.08
N ASN A 256 0.94 2.74 14.35
CA ASN A 256 2.05 1.98 14.88
C ASN A 256 3.40 2.64 14.53
N ASN A 257 4.44 2.34 15.30
CA ASN A 257 5.78 2.90 15.15
C ASN A 257 6.76 1.96 14.40
N HIS A 258 6.28 0.85 13.84
CA HIS A 258 7.14 -0.06 13.10
C HIS A 258 7.52 0.56 11.75
N PRO A 259 8.82 0.72 11.45
CA PRO A 259 9.25 1.23 10.16
C PRO A 259 8.90 0.25 9.06
N ILE A 260 8.74 0.75 7.84
CA ILE A 260 8.44 -0.05 6.64
C ILE A 260 9.20 0.51 5.44
N ALA A 261 9.74 -0.34 4.58
CA ALA A 261 10.36 0.13 3.35
C ALA A 261 9.29 0.66 2.37
N VAL A 262 9.54 1.82 1.76
CA VAL A 262 8.54 2.51 0.94
C VAL A 262 9.12 2.94 -0.40
N TRP A 263 8.42 2.61 -1.47
CA TRP A 263 8.64 3.16 -2.80
C TRP A 263 7.37 3.88 -3.25
N MET A 264 7.43 5.15 -3.59
CA MET A 264 6.27 5.95 -3.99
C MET A 264 6.51 6.61 -5.35
N ALA A 265 5.47 6.71 -6.17
CA ALA A 265 5.49 7.48 -7.41
C ALA A 265 4.29 8.40 -7.51
N HIS A 266 4.51 9.66 -7.97
CA HIS A 266 3.44 10.65 -8.10
C HIS A 266 3.70 11.58 -9.28
N GLY A 267 2.65 11.88 -10.05
CA GLY A 267 2.70 12.85 -11.14
C GLY A 267 2.78 14.29 -10.61
N ASP A 268 3.67 15.12 -11.17
CA ASP A 268 3.86 16.50 -10.73
C ASP A 268 2.69 17.41 -11.09
N ASN A 269 1.86 17.01 -12.06
CA ASN A 269 0.65 17.71 -12.51
C ASN A 269 -0.64 16.92 -12.20
N ASP A 270 -0.62 16.09 -11.15
CA ASP A 270 -1.80 15.34 -10.73
C ASP A 270 -2.87 16.28 -10.17
N THR A 271 -4.02 16.38 -10.86
CA THR A 271 -5.16 17.22 -10.47
C THR A 271 -6.27 16.43 -9.77
N THR A 272 -6.17 15.10 -9.72
CA THR A 272 -7.14 14.22 -9.06
C THR A 272 -6.73 13.95 -7.62
N VAL A 273 -5.47 13.59 -7.42
CA VAL A 273 -4.81 13.51 -6.11
C VAL A 273 -3.63 14.49 -6.17
N PRO A 274 -3.78 15.70 -5.62
CA PRO A 274 -2.75 16.73 -5.71
C PRO A 274 -1.38 16.23 -5.18
N LEU A 275 -0.31 16.63 -5.87
CA LEU A 275 1.06 16.28 -5.46
C LEU A 275 1.33 16.62 -3.98
N ALA A 276 0.73 17.71 -3.46
CA ALA A 276 0.87 18.10 -2.06
C ALA A 276 0.37 17.04 -1.08
N ASP A 277 -0.69 16.31 -1.46
CA ASP A 277 -1.23 15.22 -0.65
C ASP A 277 -0.29 14.00 -0.66
N GLY A 278 0.26 13.65 -1.83
CA GLY A 278 1.30 12.63 -1.95
C GLY A 278 2.57 12.98 -1.17
N MET A 279 2.99 14.25 -1.18
CA MET A 279 4.11 14.72 -0.35
C MET A 279 3.81 14.63 1.14
N THR A 280 2.56 14.84 1.56
CA THR A 280 2.13 14.68 2.95
C THR A 280 2.22 13.20 3.37
N ALA A 281 1.79 12.27 2.51
CA ALA A 281 1.94 10.83 2.72
C ALA A 281 3.43 10.41 2.79
N LEU A 282 4.26 10.92 1.88
CA LEU A 282 5.70 10.71 1.91
C LEU A 282 6.33 11.16 3.24
N ASN A 283 6.03 12.38 3.70
CA ASN A 283 6.59 12.94 4.94
C ASN A 283 6.25 12.11 6.17
N LYS A 284 5.09 11.47 6.20
CA LYS A 284 4.71 10.50 7.23
C LYS A 284 5.72 9.34 7.29
N PHE A 285 6.07 8.75 6.15
CA PHE A 285 7.03 7.64 6.10
C PHE A 285 8.47 8.07 6.34
N LEU A 286 8.86 9.27 5.90
CA LEU A 286 10.17 9.83 6.25
C LEU A 286 10.32 9.96 7.77
N THR A 287 9.29 10.48 8.43
CA THR A 287 9.26 10.59 9.90
C THR A 287 9.27 9.21 10.56
N LYS A 288 8.42 8.30 10.10
CA LYS A 288 8.29 6.94 10.64
C LYS A 288 9.59 6.14 10.55
N ASN A 289 10.32 6.30 9.45
CA ASN A 289 11.57 5.59 9.19
C ASN A 289 12.82 6.37 9.68
N GLY A 290 12.65 7.56 10.27
CA GLY A 290 13.74 8.37 10.78
C GLY A 290 14.68 8.89 9.70
N CYS A 291 14.17 9.12 8.49
CA CYS A 291 14.97 9.59 7.37
C CYS A 291 15.37 11.06 7.52
N GLY A 292 16.56 11.42 6.99
CA GLY A 292 16.99 12.81 6.81
C GLY A 292 16.33 13.45 5.59
N THR A 293 16.78 14.67 5.27
CA THR A 293 16.29 15.44 4.11
C THR A 293 17.15 15.25 2.85
N GLU A 294 18.37 14.76 3.00
CA GLU A 294 19.29 14.49 1.88
C GLU A 294 18.79 13.32 1.05
N THR A 295 19.00 13.43 -0.27
CA THR A 295 18.58 12.39 -1.21
C THR A 295 19.70 12.02 -2.17
N THR A 296 19.67 10.79 -2.68
CA THR A 296 20.54 10.31 -3.74
C THR A 296 19.68 9.87 -4.92
N PRO A 297 20.01 10.29 -6.17
CA PRO A 297 19.33 9.79 -7.35
C PRO A 297 19.45 8.26 -7.47
N VAL A 298 18.34 7.61 -7.82
CA VAL A 298 18.28 6.16 -8.07
C VAL A 298 17.53 5.87 -9.36
N ASN A 299 17.77 4.70 -9.94
CA ASN A 299 17.05 4.28 -11.14
C ASN A 299 15.66 3.72 -10.79
N PRO A 300 14.69 3.97 -11.70
CA PRO A 300 14.78 4.84 -12.88
C PRO A 300 14.64 6.33 -12.51
N SER A 301 15.31 7.21 -13.27
CA SER A 301 15.08 8.65 -13.12
C SER A 301 13.59 8.97 -13.38
N PRO A 302 12.98 9.89 -12.60
CA PRO A 302 13.54 10.86 -11.66
C PRO A 302 13.49 10.41 -10.18
N CYS A 303 13.59 9.12 -9.88
CA CYS A 303 13.54 8.64 -8.51
C CYS A 303 14.73 9.09 -7.67
N VAL A 304 14.46 9.34 -6.39
CA VAL A 304 15.48 9.61 -5.36
C VAL A 304 15.24 8.72 -4.15
N GLN A 305 16.31 8.32 -3.48
CA GLN A 305 16.24 7.63 -2.20
C GLN A 305 16.69 8.58 -1.09
N TYR A 306 15.89 8.70 -0.04
CA TYR A 306 16.20 9.48 1.14
C TYR A 306 17.30 8.82 1.98
N GLN A 307 18.18 9.63 2.54
CA GLN A 307 19.30 9.20 3.35
C GLN A 307 18.99 9.25 4.84
N GLY A 308 19.79 8.57 5.64
CA GLY A 308 19.63 8.56 7.11
C GLY A 308 18.45 7.74 7.64
N CYS A 309 17.69 7.08 6.76
CA CYS A 309 16.61 6.18 7.19
C CYS A 309 17.15 5.02 8.05
N MET A 310 16.31 4.48 8.93
CA MET A 310 16.64 3.25 9.67
C MET A 310 17.11 2.15 8.73
N THR A 311 18.17 1.44 9.12
CA THR A 311 18.75 0.35 8.32
C THR A 311 17.70 -0.69 7.93
N GLY A 312 17.61 -0.98 6.63
CA GLY A 312 16.64 -1.93 6.08
C GLY A 312 15.28 -1.32 5.71
N TYR A 313 15.03 -0.04 5.99
CA TYR A 313 13.75 0.62 5.71
C TYR A 313 13.89 1.86 4.83
N PRO A 314 14.41 1.70 3.59
CA PRO A 314 14.59 2.82 2.66
C PRO A 314 13.25 3.46 2.29
N VAL A 315 13.31 4.77 1.98
CA VAL A 315 12.21 5.51 1.38
C VAL A 315 12.68 6.04 0.04
N THR A 316 12.01 5.61 -1.04
CA THR A 316 12.24 6.03 -2.41
C THR A 316 11.06 6.83 -2.93
N TRP A 317 11.33 7.98 -3.54
CA TRP A 317 10.31 8.88 -4.10
C TRP A 317 10.59 9.15 -5.58
N CYS A 318 9.58 8.95 -6.42
CA CYS A 318 9.63 9.15 -7.87
C CYS A 318 8.59 10.20 -8.29
N LYS A 319 8.99 11.48 -8.32
CA LYS A 319 8.16 12.57 -8.83
C LYS A 319 8.34 12.66 -10.35
N PHE A 320 7.41 12.13 -11.12
CA PHE A 320 7.49 12.12 -12.58
C PHE A 320 6.65 13.22 -13.22
N SER A 321 7.02 13.62 -14.43
CA SER A 321 6.21 14.58 -15.20
C SER A 321 4.99 13.87 -15.76
N GLY A 322 3.80 14.24 -15.23
CA GLY A 322 2.52 13.64 -15.61
C GLY A 322 1.39 14.02 -14.67
N GLY A 323 0.16 13.64 -15.05
CA GLY A 323 -1.05 13.80 -14.25
C GLY A 323 -1.37 12.56 -13.42
N HIS A 324 -2.66 12.38 -13.11
CA HIS A 324 -3.18 11.21 -12.39
C HIS A 324 -3.16 9.97 -13.26
N MET A 325 -2.01 9.34 -13.37
CA MET A 325 -1.79 8.18 -14.22
C MET A 325 -0.74 7.25 -13.61
N PRO A 326 -0.82 5.96 -13.93
CA PRO A 326 0.27 5.05 -13.62
C PRO A 326 1.54 5.44 -14.38
N TRP A 327 2.65 5.45 -13.66
CA TRP A 327 3.96 5.71 -14.26
C TRP A 327 4.49 4.47 -14.99
N SER A 328 4.81 4.61 -16.30
CA SER A 328 5.19 3.44 -17.10
C SER A 328 6.42 2.66 -16.62
N PRO A 329 7.45 3.26 -16.00
CA PRO A 329 8.56 2.52 -15.41
C PRO A 329 8.24 1.82 -14.07
N ALA A 330 7.09 2.10 -13.45
CA ALA A 330 6.75 1.59 -12.13
C ALA A 330 6.83 0.06 -12.00
N PRO A 331 6.39 -0.77 -12.97
CA PRO A 331 6.46 -2.22 -12.83
C PRO A 331 7.87 -2.75 -12.58
N ASP A 332 8.87 -2.25 -13.33
CA ASP A 332 10.27 -2.65 -13.16
C ASP A 332 10.88 -2.05 -11.88
N ALA A 333 10.56 -0.80 -11.59
CA ALA A 333 11.06 -0.11 -10.40
C ALA A 333 10.54 -0.75 -9.11
N VAL A 334 9.25 -1.05 -9.04
CA VAL A 334 8.63 -1.69 -7.87
C VAL A 334 9.15 -3.11 -7.70
N TRP A 335 9.29 -3.88 -8.80
CA TRP A 335 9.86 -5.21 -8.71
C TRP A 335 11.32 -5.17 -8.22
N THR A 336 12.14 -4.27 -8.78
CA THR A 336 13.52 -4.05 -8.32
C THR A 336 13.55 -3.70 -6.84
N PHE A 337 12.63 -2.82 -6.38
CA PHE A 337 12.53 -2.45 -4.97
C PHE A 337 12.13 -3.62 -4.07
N PHE A 338 11.10 -4.38 -4.43
CA PHE A 338 10.67 -5.54 -3.63
C PHE A 338 11.69 -6.68 -3.63
N SER A 339 12.50 -6.80 -4.67
CA SER A 339 13.53 -7.84 -4.79
C SER A 339 14.75 -7.64 -3.89
N GLN A 340 14.88 -6.46 -3.26
CA GLN A 340 15.96 -6.18 -2.30
C GLN A 340 15.78 -6.92 -0.98
N PHE A 341 14.60 -7.50 -0.78
CA PHE A 341 14.18 -8.14 0.47
C PHE A 341 13.98 -9.68 0.29
#